data_9dc75b1053e298d12eddbc0064ae575b
#
_entry.id   9dc75b1053e298d12eddbc0064ae575b
#
_cell.length_a   1.000
_cell.length_b   1.000
_cell.length_c   1.000
_cell.angle_alpha   90.00
_cell.angle_beta   90.00
_cell.angle_gamma   90.00
#
_symmetry.space_group_name_H-M   'P 1'
#
loop_
_entity.id
_entity.type
_entity.pdbx_description
1 polymer ?
#
loop_
_entity_poly.entity_id
_entity_poly.type
_entity_poly.pdbx_seq_one_letter_code
_entity_poly.pdbx_strand_id
1 'polypeptide(L)'
;MQIETQELKSNEQPFLVTAYWLDPIADFEAPVKQPVMIICPGGGFTFHSERETTPIALKFLAEGMHVLVLPYQLRDATHEVYPMALNQVARTIEWVTEQTGRHSIDTDRIVLTGFSAGGHVVANYNGIATNPLLVKQYHLDQYAGQHAAIILAYPVIDLDAGFPTTSAEKNLITQDSQFWHAQTNVTDNAKPAFVWQTATDELVPAENSLRYVLALQKHHIPVEYHLFGSGIHGLSLATHVTQKPGKTKYLNKGASQWISLATNWLTQIQVIHNN
;
A
#
# COMPACT_ATOMS: atom_id res chain seq x y z
N MET A 1 -3.18 6.34 22.41
CA MET A 1 -3.42 6.33 20.95
C MET A 1 -4.37 7.46 20.61
N GLN A 2 -4.01 8.26 19.60
CA GLN A 2 -4.83 9.38 19.11
C GLN A 2 -5.27 9.03 17.68
N ILE A 3 -6.53 9.38 17.35
CA ILE A 3 -7.06 9.20 15.98
C ILE A 3 -7.47 10.58 15.49
N GLU A 4 -6.96 10.98 14.34
CA GLU A 4 -7.36 12.23 13.71
C GLU A 4 -7.60 12.01 12.21
N THR A 5 -8.54 12.79 11.66
CA THR A 5 -8.74 12.85 10.22
C THR A 5 -8.32 14.25 9.76
N GLN A 6 -7.37 14.28 8.86
CA GLN A 6 -6.80 15.51 8.33
C GLN A 6 -7.21 15.68 6.86
N GLU A 7 -7.69 16.87 6.52
CA GLU A 7 -7.82 17.28 5.13
C GLU A 7 -6.47 17.79 4.61
N LEU A 8 -5.97 17.17 3.57
CA LEU A 8 -4.80 17.58 2.83
C LEU A 8 -5.22 18.06 1.43
N LYS A 9 -4.30 18.73 0.73
CA LYS A 9 -4.52 19.11 -0.66
C LYS A 9 -3.40 18.59 -1.55
N SER A 10 -3.79 18.09 -2.71
CA SER A 10 -2.88 17.74 -3.80
C SER A 10 -3.40 18.40 -5.08
N ASN A 11 -2.58 19.23 -5.74
CA ASN A 11 -2.97 20.02 -6.91
C ASN A 11 -4.29 20.80 -6.69
N GLU A 12 -4.41 21.47 -5.54
CA GLU A 12 -5.59 22.22 -5.08
C GLU A 12 -6.84 21.36 -4.80
N GLN A 13 -6.80 20.06 -5.04
CA GLN A 13 -7.92 19.14 -4.72
C GLN A 13 -7.79 18.61 -3.29
N PRO A 14 -8.82 18.77 -2.45
CA PRO A 14 -8.81 18.25 -1.09
C PRO A 14 -8.98 16.73 -1.08
N PHE A 15 -8.32 16.08 -0.13
CA PHE A 15 -8.53 14.68 0.21
C PHE A 15 -8.32 14.45 1.72
N LEU A 16 -8.88 13.39 2.24
CA LEU A 16 -8.80 13.09 3.66
C LEU A 16 -7.78 11.97 3.93
N VAL A 17 -7.06 12.08 5.04
CA VAL A 17 -6.23 11.00 5.58
C VAL A 17 -6.63 10.76 7.01
N THR A 18 -6.86 9.51 7.40
CA THR A 18 -7.10 9.15 8.79
C THR A 18 -5.81 8.59 9.39
N ALA A 19 -5.30 9.23 10.42
CA ALA A 19 -4.08 8.85 11.12
C ALA A 19 -4.38 8.25 12.49
N TYR A 20 -3.68 7.19 12.83
CA TYR A 20 -3.67 6.51 14.12
C TYR A 20 -2.27 6.68 14.71
N TRP A 21 -2.12 7.58 15.66
CA TRP A 21 -0.86 7.89 16.32
C TRP A 21 -0.73 7.13 17.62
N LEU A 22 0.40 6.46 17.84
CA LEU A 22 0.74 5.87 19.12
C LEU A 22 1.22 6.95 20.09
N ASP A 23 0.79 6.86 21.34
CA ASP A 23 1.37 7.71 22.40
C ASP A 23 2.74 7.16 22.80
N PRO A 24 3.69 8.01 23.21
CA PRO A 24 4.95 7.55 23.81
C PRO A 24 4.70 6.68 25.05
N ILE A 25 5.54 5.69 25.26
CA ILE A 25 5.51 4.88 26.49
C ILE A 25 6.22 5.66 27.59
N ALA A 26 5.46 5.98 28.65
CA ALA A 26 5.95 6.86 29.73
C ALA A 26 7.11 6.25 30.54
N ASP A 27 7.22 4.92 30.55
CA ASP A 27 8.28 4.21 31.28
C ASP A 27 9.63 4.24 30.56
N PHE A 28 9.68 4.72 29.32
CA PHE A 28 10.93 4.84 28.58
C PHE A 28 11.66 6.14 28.95
N GLU A 29 13.00 6.07 29.13
CA GLU A 29 13.86 7.24 29.44
C GLU A 29 13.79 8.34 28.37
N ALA A 30 13.55 7.94 27.10
CA ALA A 30 13.36 8.86 25.99
C ALA A 30 12.30 8.31 25.02
N PRO A 31 11.56 9.18 24.29
CA PRO A 31 10.63 8.74 23.26
C PRO A 31 11.35 7.95 22.16
N VAL A 32 10.86 6.75 21.88
CA VAL A 32 11.34 5.91 20.77
C VAL A 32 10.65 6.36 19.49
N LYS A 33 11.44 6.69 18.46
CA LYS A 33 10.89 6.99 17.14
C LYS A 33 10.31 5.73 16.51
N GLN A 34 9.11 5.82 15.99
CA GLN A 34 8.34 4.70 15.48
C GLN A 34 8.18 4.77 13.96
N PRO A 35 8.21 3.62 13.27
CA PRO A 35 7.94 3.57 11.85
C PRO A 35 6.49 3.95 11.55
N VAL A 36 6.23 4.29 10.30
CA VAL A 36 4.90 4.68 9.83
C VAL A 36 4.46 3.74 8.71
N MET A 37 3.21 3.30 8.75
CA MET A 37 2.56 2.61 7.64
C MET A 37 1.49 3.50 7.02
N ILE A 38 1.49 3.61 5.69
CA ILE A 38 0.43 4.27 4.92
C ILE A 38 -0.32 3.19 4.14
N ILE A 39 -1.62 3.05 4.38
CA ILE A 39 -2.49 2.03 3.78
C ILE A 39 -3.29 2.64 2.64
N CYS A 40 -3.15 2.08 1.44
CA CYS A 40 -3.99 2.31 0.28
C CYS A 40 -4.97 1.13 0.12
N PRO A 41 -6.25 1.27 0.49
CA PRO A 41 -7.22 0.18 0.45
C PRO A 41 -7.58 -0.22 -0.98
N GLY A 42 -8.09 -1.44 -1.16
CA GLY A 42 -8.66 -1.90 -2.41
C GLY A 42 -10.09 -1.38 -2.65
N GLY A 43 -10.73 -1.90 -3.69
CA GLY A 43 -12.10 -1.55 -4.06
C GLY A 43 -12.30 -1.35 -5.56
N GLY A 44 -11.46 -1.95 -6.40
CA GLY A 44 -11.60 -1.94 -7.86
C GLY A 44 -11.54 -0.54 -8.47
N PHE A 45 -10.89 0.40 -7.82
CA PHE A 45 -10.78 1.82 -8.19
C PHE A 45 -12.12 2.59 -8.16
N THR A 46 -13.20 2.01 -7.61
CA THR A 46 -14.54 2.64 -7.56
C THR A 46 -15.05 2.91 -6.15
N PHE A 47 -14.48 2.28 -5.15
CA PHE A 47 -14.76 2.50 -3.74
C PHE A 47 -13.52 2.14 -2.90
N HIS A 48 -13.54 2.43 -1.60
CA HIS A 48 -12.52 1.97 -0.67
C HIS A 48 -13.09 0.89 0.25
N SER A 49 -12.38 -0.24 0.34
CA SER A 49 -12.78 -1.38 1.15
C SER A 49 -12.51 -1.12 2.63
N GLU A 50 -13.54 -0.88 3.43
CA GLU A 50 -13.44 -0.68 4.89
C GLU A 50 -12.76 -1.85 5.61
N ARG A 51 -12.79 -3.05 5.02
CA ARG A 51 -12.14 -4.25 5.57
C ARG A 51 -10.61 -4.17 5.50
N GLU A 52 -10.09 -3.26 4.68
CA GLU A 52 -8.67 -3.06 4.41
C GLU A 52 -8.15 -1.72 4.98
N THR A 53 -8.92 -1.12 5.89
CA THR A 53 -8.59 0.14 6.59
C THR A 53 -8.32 -0.12 8.08
N THR A 54 -9.21 0.31 8.96
CA THR A 54 -9.07 0.18 10.42
C THR A 54 -8.70 -1.24 10.91
N PRO A 55 -9.28 -2.34 10.39
CA PRO A 55 -8.89 -3.68 10.85
C PRO A 55 -7.40 -3.99 10.60
N ILE A 56 -6.85 -3.51 9.49
CA ILE A 56 -5.42 -3.65 9.18
C ILE A 56 -4.60 -2.70 10.05
N ALA A 57 -5.05 -1.44 10.19
CA ALA A 57 -4.36 -0.44 11.00
C ALA A 57 -4.14 -0.93 12.43
N LEU A 58 -5.16 -1.52 13.06
CA LEU A 58 -5.06 -2.06 14.42
C LEU A 58 -4.01 -3.17 14.57
N LYS A 59 -3.74 -3.94 13.51
CA LYS A 59 -2.69 -4.97 13.53
C LYS A 59 -1.30 -4.35 13.58
N PHE A 60 -1.02 -3.40 12.72
CA PHE A 60 0.30 -2.77 12.66
C PHE A 60 0.54 -1.75 13.80
N LEU A 61 -0.51 -1.15 14.34
CA LEU A 61 -0.42 -0.41 15.61
C LEU A 61 0.07 -1.30 16.76
N ALA A 62 -0.41 -2.56 16.84
CA ALA A 62 0.04 -3.51 17.84
C ALA A 62 1.52 -3.93 17.66
N GLU A 63 2.06 -3.77 16.46
CA GLU A 63 3.48 -3.98 16.13
C GLU A 63 4.34 -2.72 16.33
N GLY A 64 3.79 -1.66 16.94
CA GLY A 64 4.53 -0.44 17.27
C GLY A 64 4.70 0.55 16.10
N MET A 65 3.87 0.49 15.08
CA MET A 65 3.88 1.45 13.97
C MET A 65 2.79 2.51 14.14
N HIS A 66 3.07 3.75 13.78
CA HIS A 66 1.99 4.69 13.44
C HIS A 66 1.34 4.24 12.14
N VAL A 67 0.02 4.43 11.99
CA VAL A 67 -0.68 3.98 10.79
C VAL A 67 -1.56 5.08 10.23
N LEU A 68 -1.48 5.27 8.92
CA LEU A 68 -2.36 6.16 8.17
C LEU A 68 -3.18 5.36 7.16
N VAL A 69 -4.43 5.75 6.97
CA VAL A 69 -5.28 5.25 5.88
C VAL A 69 -5.47 6.38 4.88
N LEU A 70 -5.07 6.12 3.64
CA LEU A 70 -5.18 7.04 2.51
C LEU A 70 -6.27 6.56 1.55
N PRO A 71 -7.49 7.12 1.58
CA PRO A 71 -8.49 6.93 0.54
C PRO A 71 -8.10 7.77 -0.69
N TYR A 72 -7.24 7.21 -1.53
CA TYR A 72 -6.72 7.85 -2.74
C TYR A 72 -7.81 8.12 -3.78
N GLN A 73 -7.52 8.94 -4.80
CA GLN A 73 -8.41 9.27 -5.90
C GLN A 73 -9.00 8.00 -6.56
N LEU A 74 -10.31 7.89 -6.56
CA LEU A 74 -11.05 6.87 -7.30
C LEU A 74 -11.40 7.37 -8.71
N ARG A 75 -11.65 6.44 -9.63
CA ARG A 75 -12.23 6.75 -10.92
C ARG A 75 -13.72 7.05 -10.81
N ASP A 76 -14.18 8.02 -11.57
CA ASP A 76 -15.60 8.27 -11.82
C ASP A 76 -15.82 8.70 -13.28
N ALA A 77 -16.95 9.34 -13.59
CA ALA A 77 -17.26 9.79 -14.96
C ALA A 77 -16.35 10.94 -15.45
N THR A 78 -15.66 11.63 -14.55
CA THR A 78 -14.91 12.86 -14.84
C THR A 78 -13.45 12.80 -14.38
N HIS A 79 -13.10 11.84 -13.52
CA HIS A 79 -11.78 11.70 -12.92
C HIS A 79 -11.18 10.32 -13.18
N GLU A 80 -9.94 10.33 -13.63
CA GLU A 80 -9.06 9.16 -13.64
C GLU A 80 -8.38 8.99 -12.27
N VAL A 81 -7.84 7.81 -12.01
CA VAL A 81 -7.08 7.55 -10.78
C VAL A 81 -5.72 8.25 -10.82
N TYR A 82 -5.08 8.26 -11.98
CA TYR A 82 -3.71 8.75 -12.17
C TYR A 82 -3.64 10.07 -12.93
N PRO A 83 -2.65 10.91 -12.65
CA PRO A 83 -1.56 10.75 -11.67
C PRO A 83 -1.96 11.14 -10.24
N MET A 84 -3.21 11.58 -9.99
CA MET A 84 -3.65 12.14 -8.70
C MET A 84 -3.37 11.21 -7.51
N ALA A 85 -3.64 9.90 -7.64
CA ALA A 85 -3.40 8.95 -6.55
C ALA A 85 -1.92 8.92 -6.11
N LEU A 86 -0.96 9.04 -7.05
CA LEU A 86 0.47 9.10 -6.70
C LEU A 86 0.84 10.41 -6.00
N ASN A 87 0.28 11.54 -6.44
CA ASN A 87 0.49 12.83 -5.80
C ASN A 87 -0.09 12.84 -4.37
N GLN A 88 -1.22 12.16 -4.14
CA GLN A 88 -1.79 12.02 -2.80
C GLN A 88 -0.92 11.16 -1.89
N VAL A 89 -0.29 10.08 -2.39
CA VAL A 89 0.70 9.30 -1.64
C VAL A 89 1.89 10.18 -1.25
N ALA A 90 2.48 10.90 -2.21
CA ALA A 90 3.60 11.80 -1.98
C ALA A 90 3.26 12.87 -0.95
N ARG A 91 2.10 13.56 -1.08
CA ARG A 91 1.63 14.58 -0.14
C ARG A 91 1.36 14.01 1.27
N THR A 92 0.92 12.74 1.35
CA THR A 92 0.74 12.07 2.65
C THR A 92 2.09 11.80 3.33
N ILE A 93 3.12 11.40 2.59
CA ILE A 93 4.49 11.23 3.11
C ILE A 93 5.04 12.58 3.60
N GLU A 94 4.86 13.64 2.83
CA GLU A 94 5.25 15.00 3.23
C GLU A 94 4.56 15.39 4.55
N TRP A 95 3.25 15.21 4.65
CA TRP A 95 2.50 15.51 5.87
C TRP A 95 2.99 14.70 7.08
N VAL A 96 3.29 13.41 6.91
CA VAL A 96 3.91 12.59 7.96
C VAL A 96 5.20 13.23 8.46
N THR A 97 6.04 13.74 7.56
CA THR A 97 7.30 14.41 7.92
C THR A 97 7.06 15.70 8.70
N GLU A 98 6.03 16.48 8.35
CA GLU A 98 5.61 17.67 9.09
C GLU A 98 5.14 17.35 10.53
N GLN A 99 4.68 16.12 10.80
CA GLN A 99 4.19 15.70 12.12
C GLN A 99 5.29 15.27 13.09
N THR A 100 6.55 15.19 12.69
CA THR A 100 7.68 14.75 13.56
C THR A 100 7.84 15.55 14.84
N GLY A 101 7.39 16.82 14.86
CA GLY A 101 7.38 17.66 16.06
C GLY A 101 6.28 17.33 17.07
N ARG A 102 5.22 16.61 16.66
CA ARG A 102 4.08 16.23 17.51
C ARG A 102 4.12 14.76 17.91
N HIS A 103 4.65 13.92 17.06
CA HIS A 103 4.69 12.47 17.22
C HIS A 103 6.11 11.96 17.06
N SER A 104 6.44 10.88 17.77
CA SER A 104 7.76 10.24 17.69
C SER A 104 7.89 9.41 16.42
N ILE A 105 8.06 10.07 15.28
CA ILE A 105 8.09 9.47 13.95
C ILE A 105 9.53 9.26 13.49
N ASP A 106 9.78 8.08 12.88
CA ASP A 106 10.98 7.83 12.10
C ASP A 106 10.65 7.92 10.61
N THR A 107 11.05 9.01 9.98
CA THR A 107 10.77 9.29 8.57
C THR A 107 11.57 8.42 7.60
N ASP A 108 12.63 7.76 8.06
CA ASP A 108 13.41 6.82 7.24
C ASP A 108 12.75 5.44 7.19
N ARG A 109 11.67 5.22 7.96
CA ARG A 109 10.98 3.94 8.09
C ARG A 109 9.49 4.04 7.74
N ILE A 110 9.17 4.67 6.61
CA ILE A 110 7.81 4.76 6.08
C ILE A 110 7.55 3.55 5.17
N VAL A 111 6.50 2.79 5.43
CA VAL A 111 6.05 1.64 4.63
C VAL A 111 4.75 1.98 3.92
N LEU A 112 4.67 1.72 2.63
CA LEU A 112 3.42 1.82 1.88
C LEU A 112 2.78 0.44 1.76
N THR A 113 1.50 0.33 2.06
CA THR A 113 0.76 -0.94 1.98
C THR A 113 -0.42 -0.78 1.04
N GLY A 114 -0.50 -1.63 0.02
CA GLY A 114 -1.56 -1.58 -0.97
C GLY A 114 -2.32 -2.91 -1.10
N PHE A 115 -3.65 -2.82 -1.12
CA PHE A 115 -4.56 -3.95 -1.28
C PHE A 115 -5.24 -3.90 -2.65
N SER A 116 -5.22 -4.98 -3.44
CA SER A 116 -5.95 -5.06 -4.71
C SER A 116 -5.66 -3.85 -5.62
N ALA A 117 -6.65 -3.01 -5.92
CA ALA A 117 -6.49 -1.76 -6.66
C ALA A 117 -5.53 -0.76 -5.97
N GLY A 118 -5.54 -0.68 -4.63
CA GLY A 118 -4.56 0.10 -3.86
C GLY A 118 -3.14 -0.48 -4.00
N GLY A 119 -3.02 -1.79 -4.23
CA GLY A 119 -1.76 -2.44 -4.59
C GLY A 119 -1.18 -1.92 -5.90
N HIS A 120 -2.03 -1.62 -6.88
CA HIS A 120 -1.61 -1.00 -8.14
C HIS A 120 -1.09 0.42 -7.94
N VAL A 121 -1.73 1.20 -7.05
CA VAL A 121 -1.27 2.55 -6.70
C VAL A 121 0.11 2.48 -6.05
N VAL A 122 0.29 1.61 -5.05
CA VAL A 122 1.56 1.46 -4.32
C VAL A 122 2.66 0.91 -5.23
N ALA A 123 2.37 -0.08 -6.08
CA ALA A 123 3.34 -0.64 -7.01
C ALA A 123 3.81 0.38 -8.07
N ASN A 124 2.89 1.16 -8.65
CA ASN A 124 3.25 2.27 -9.55
C ASN A 124 4.05 3.34 -8.82
N TYR A 125 3.64 3.72 -7.60
CA TYR A 125 4.37 4.71 -6.81
C TYR A 125 5.80 4.24 -6.53
N ASN A 126 6.02 2.98 -6.16
CA ASN A 126 7.35 2.44 -5.89
C ASN A 126 8.30 2.58 -7.09
N GLY A 127 7.83 2.36 -8.30
CA GLY A 127 8.66 2.52 -9.51
C GLY A 127 8.81 3.99 -9.94
N ILE A 128 7.70 4.72 -9.99
CA ILE A 128 7.66 6.09 -10.53
C ILE A 128 8.32 7.09 -9.58
N ALA A 129 8.01 7.03 -8.28
CA ALA A 129 8.55 7.97 -7.30
C ALA A 129 10.06 7.76 -7.00
N THR A 130 10.62 6.64 -7.42
CA THR A 130 12.06 6.35 -7.33
C THR A 130 12.82 6.59 -8.64
N ASN A 131 12.13 7.06 -9.68
CA ASN A 131 12.70 7.44 -10.98
C ASN A 131 12.67 8.96 -11.16
N PRO A 132 13.82 9.67 -11.12
CA PRO A 132 13.86 11.14 -11.19
C PRO A 132 13.21 11.73 -12.44
N LEU A 133 13.22 11.01 -13.57
CA LEU A 133 12.59 11.48 -14.81
C LEU A 133 11.06 11.45 -14.68
N LEU A 134 10.51 10.39 -14.12
CA LEU A 134 9.06 10.23 -13.92
C LEU A 134 8.56 11.12 -12.77
N VAL A 135 9.34 11.31 -11.71
CA VAL A 135 9.05 12.29 -10.65
C VAL A 135 8.85 13.68 -11.26
N LYS A 136 9.76 14.10 -12.14
CA LYS A 136 9.63 15.39 -12.84
C LYS A 136 8.45 15.43 -13.80
N GLN A 137 8.21 14.36 -14.56
CA GLN A 137 7.13 14.26 -15.53
C GLN A 137 5.75 14.39 -14.88
N TYR A 138 5.55 13.74 -13.73
CA TYR A 138 4.28 13.71 -13.01
C TYR A 138 4.18 14.74 -11.87
N HIS A 139 5.17 15.62 -11.77
CA HIS A 139 5.21 16.69 -10.74
C HIS A 139 4.98 16.16 -9.32
N LEU A 140 5.59 15.01 -9.00
CA LEU A 140 5.61 14.51 -7.64
C LEU A 140 6.47 15.45 -6.78
N ASP A 141 6.07 15.61 -5.53
CA ASP A 141 6.76 16.53 -4.63
C ASP A 141 8.18 16.05 -4.23
N GLN A 142 8.86 16.88 -3.44
CA GLN A 142 10.23 16.63 -2.98
C GLN A 142 10.39 15.40 -2.07
N TYR A 143 9.29 14.85 -1.54
CA TYR A 143 9.27 13.65 -0.71
C TYR A 143 8.98 12.38 -1.50
N ALA A 144 8.87 12.47 -2.83
CA ALA A 144 8.72 11.28 -3.67
C ALA A 144 9.87 10.29 -3.43
N GLY A 145 9.50 9.00 -3.27
CA GLY A 145 10.47 7.92 -3.09
C GLY A 145 11.11 7.82 -1.69
N GLN A 146 10.68 8.60 -0.72
CA GLN A 146 11.21 8.54 0.66
C GLN A 146 10.67 7.38 1.50
N HIS A 147 9.82 6.52 0.96
CA HIS A 147 9.42 5.29 1.64
C HIS A 147 10.58 4.27 1.69
N ALA A 148 10.58 3.44 2.73
CA ALA A 148 11.61 2.43 2.96
C ALA A 148 11.29 1.09 2.31
N ALA A 149 10.00 0.72 2.27
CA ALA A 149 9.54 -0.58 1.77
C ALA A 149 8.06 -0.51 1.36
N ILE A 150 7.59 -1.56 0.66
CA ILE A 150 6.18 -1.71 0.32
C ILE A 150 5.64 -3.10 0.71
N ILE A 151 4.34 -3.17 1.01
CA ILE A 151 3.59 -4.41 1.19
C ILE A 151 2.45 -4.43 0.17
N LEU A 152 2.36 -5.50 -0.61
CA LEU A 152 1.33 -5.70 -1.62
C LEU A 152 0.49 -6.93 -1.31
N ALA A 153 -0.79 -6.73 -1.07
CA ALA A 153 -1.75 -7.78 -0.77
C ALA A 153 -2.67 -8.03 -1.98
N TYR A 154 -2.57 -9.23 -2.59
CA TYR A 154 -3.33 -9.62 -3.80
C TYR A 154 -3.47 -8.47 -4.82
N PRO A 155 -2.34 -7.85 -5.20
CA PRO A 155 -2.38 -6.58 -5.91
C PRO A 155 -2.85 -6.75 -7.36
N VAL A 156 -3.59 -5.77 -7.86
CA VAL A 156 -3.57 -5.49 -9.31
C VAL A 156 -2.18 -4.94 -9.64
N ILE A 157 -1.57 -5.41 -10.70
CA ILE A 157 -0.23 -4.97 -11.16
C ILE A 157 -0.28 -4.57 -12.63
N ASP A 158 -0.96 -5.37 -13.43
CA ASP A 158 -1.04 -5.22 -14.88
C ASP A 158 -2.50 -5.17 -15.29
N LEU A 159 -2.96 -4.03 -15.79
CA LEU A 159 -4.35 -3.81 -16.19
C LEU A 159 -4.77 -4.66 -17.42
N ASP A 160 -3.85 -5.40 -18.02
CA ASP A 160 -4.12 -6.37 -19.07
C ASP A 160 -4.03 -7.84 -18.59
N ALA A 161 -3.80 -8.07 -17.28
CA ALA A 161 -3.68 -9.40 -16.68
C ALA A 161 -4.95 -9.82 -15.90
N GLY A 162 -6.11 -9.69 -16.53
CA GLY A 162 -7.39 -10.21 -16.03
C GLY A 162 -8.25 -9.26 -15.21
N PHE A 163 -7.71 -8.15 -14.70
CA PHE A 163 -8.46 -7.09 -14.04
C PHE A 163 -7.88 -5.70 -14.40
N PRO A 164 -8.70 -4.76 -14.92
CA PRO A 164 -10.12 -4.94 -15.27
C PRO A 164 -10.35 -5.92 -16.44
N THR A 165 -11.60 -6.32 -16.69
CA THR A 165 -11.91 -7.33 -17.73
C THR A 165 -12.05 -6.74 -19.12
N THR A 166 -12.20 -5.42 -19.25
CA THR A 166 -12.42 -4.74 -20.53
C THR A 166 -11.48 -3.54 -20.69
N SER A 167 -11.13 -3.25 -21.95
CA SER A 167 -10.34 -2.05 -22.29
C SER A 167 -11.08 -0.75 -21.93
N ALA A 168 -12.41 -0.75 -21.98
CA ALA A 168 -13.20 0.41 -21.57
C ALA A 168 -13.03 0.72 -20.08
N GLU A 169 -13.07 -0.29 -19.22
CA GLU A 169 -12.83 -0.13 -17.77
C GLU A 169 -11.38 0.31 -17.49
N LYS A 170 -10.41 -0.25 -18.24
CA LYS A 170 -9.00 0.16 -18.14
C LYS A 170 -8.85 1.65 -18.45
N ASN A 171 -9.45 2.14 -19.51
CA ASN A 171 -9.39 3.54 -19.92
C ASN A 171 -10.10 4.48 -18.92
N LEU A 172 -11.07 3.99 -18.13
CA LEU A 172 -11.65 4.76 -17.03
C LEU A 172 -10.72 4.86 -15.81
N ILE A 173 -9.81 3.91 -15.64
CA ILE A 173 -8.78 3.98 -14.58
C ILE A 173 -7.73 5.01 -14.97
N THR A 174 -7.21 4.91 -16.20
CA THR A 174 -6.27 5.86 -16.79
C THR A 174 -6.11 5.63 -18.29
N GLN A 175 -5.99 6.72 -19.04
CA GLN A 175 -5.61 6.70 -20.46
C GLN A 175 -4.09 6.74 -20.67
N ASP A 176 -3.32 7.12 -19.64
CA ASP A 176 -1.87 7.13 -19.69
C ASP A 176 -1.33 5.69 -19.51
N SER A 177 -0.76 5.15 -20.59
CA SER A 177 -0.21 3.79 -20.61
C SER A 177 0.99 3.59 -19.68
N GLN A 178 1.62 4.65 -19.19
CA GLN A 178 2.68 4.56 -18.20
C GLN A 178 2.21 3.87 -16.91
N PHE A 179 0.91 4.00 -16.57
CA PHE A 179 0.35 3.39 -15.38
C PHE A 179 -0.26 2.01 -15.60
N TRP A 180 -0.37 1.51 -16.85
CA TRP A 180 -1.06 0.24 -17.11
C TRP A 180 -0.35 -0.99 -16.54
N HIS A 181 0.97 -0.98 -16.53
CA HIS A 181 1.83 -2.11 -16.22
C HIS A 181 2.85 -1.72 -15.14
N ALA A 182 2.43 -1.73 -13.87
CA ALA A 182 3.26 -1.26 -12.76
C ALA A 182 4.64 -1.96 -12.68
N GLN A 183 4.73 -3.23 -13.12
CA GLN A 183 5.98 -3.98 -13.18
C GLN A 183 7.01 -3.38 -14.16
N THR A 184 6.56 -2.64 -15.17
CA THR A 184 7.48 -2.00 -16.15
C THR A 184 8.13 -0.73 -15.60
N ASN A 185 7.59 -0.17 -14.52
CA ASN A 185 8.12 1.00 -13.82
C ASN A 185 9.22 0.63 -12.82
N VAL A 186 9.44 -0.65 -12.52
CA VAL A 186 10.48 -1.10 -11.60
C VAL A 186 11.86 -0.77 -12.17
N THR A 187 12.69 -0.13 -11.35
CA THR A 187 14.09 0.21 -11.65
C THR A 187 14.98 -0.25 -10.50
N ASP A 188 16.30 -0.13 -10.67
CA ASP A 188 17.29 -0.46 -9.63
C ASP A 188 17.14 0.40 -8.36
N ASN A 189 16.34 1.46 -8.40
CA ASN A 189 16.06 2.35 -7.26
C ASN A 189 14.75 1.99 -6.53
N ALA A 190 13.96 1.05 -7.04
CA ALA A 190 12.72 0.62 -6.39
C ALA A 190 13.01 0.09 -4.97
N LYS A 191 12.03 0.23 -4.07
CA LYS A 191 12.21 -0.21 -2.68
C LYS A 191 11.84 -1.68 -2.50
N PRO A 192 12.41 -2.33 -1.45
CA PRO A 192 12.07 -3.71 -1.09
C PRO A 192 10.57 -3.94 -0.95
N ALA A 193 10.11 -5.14 -1.29
CA ALA A 193 8.69 -5.47 -1.28
C ALA A 193 8.39 -6.79 -0.56
N PHE A 194 7.31 -6.78 0.24
CA PHE A 194 6.61 -8.00 0.66
C PHE A 194 5.35 -8.14 -0.19
N VAL A 195 5.18 -9.27 -0.86
CA VAL A 195 4.04 -9.51 -1.76
C VAL A 195 3.35 -10.80 -1.35
N TRP A 196 2.02 -10.81 -1.31
CA TRP A 196 1.29 -12.03 -1.12
C TRP A 196 0.01 -12.10 -1.94
N GLN A 197 -0.39 -13.32 -2.29
CA GLN A 197 -1.61 -13.62 -3.04
C GLN A 197 -2.07 -15.04 -2.78
N THR A 198 -3.29 -15.38 -3.23
CA THR A 198 -3.78 -16.76 -3.29
C THR A 198 -3.77 -17.27 -4.73
N ALA A 199 -3.36 -18.53 -4.91
CA ALA A 199 -3.23 -19.12 -6.24
C ALA A 199 -4.56 -19.30 -6.99
N THR A 200 -5.68 -19.31 -6.27
CA THR A 200 -7.03 -19.49 -6.82
C THR A 200 -7.86 -18.20 -6.81
N ASP A 201 -7.20 -17.04 -6.82
CA ASP A 201 -7.87 -15.75 -6.96
C ASP A 201 -8.43 -15.62 -8.38
N GLU A 202 -9.76 -15.66 -8.51
CA GLU A 202 -10.46 -15.61 -9.80
C GLU A 202 -10.71 -14.17 -10.28
N LEU A 203 -10.61 -13.17 -9.41
CA LEU A 203 -10.86 -11.78 -9.77
C LEU A 203 -9.57 -11.07 -10.24
N VAL A 204 -8.50 -11.23 -9.48
CA VAL A 204 -7.16 -10.71 -9.84
C VAL A 204 -6.23 -11.91 -9.89
N PRO A 205 -5.94 -12.45 -11.08
CA PRO A 205 -5.10 -13.64 -11.22
C PRO A 205 -3.72 -13.48 -10.58
N ALA A 206 -3.20 -14.55 -9.97
CA ALA A 206 -1.91 -14.56 -9.29
C ALA A 206 -0.73 -14.17 -10.21
N GLU A 207 -0.95 -14.20 -11.53
CA GLU A 207 -0.01 -13.69 -12.53
C GLU A 207 0.37 -12.22 -12.27
N ASN A 208 -0.54 -11.40 -11.71
CA ASN A 208 -0.25 -10.01 -11.35
C ASN A 208 0.92 -9.93 -10.37
N SER A 209 0.82 -10.59 -9.23
CA SER A 209 1.89 -10.59 -8.23
C SER A 209 3.18 -11.22 -8.75
N LEU A 210 3.10 -12.30 -9.55
CA LEU A 210 4.26 -12.94 -10.16
C LEU A 210 5.01 -12.01 -11.12
N ARG A 211 4.31 -11.26 -11.96
CA ARG A 211 4.92 -10.27 -12.86
C ARG A 211 5.73 -9.23 -12.09
N TYR A 212 5.18 -8.72 -10.99
CA TYR A 212 5.85 -7.72 -10.16
C TYR A 212 7.08 -8.29 -9.45
N VAL A 213 6.96 -9.48 -8.86
CA VAL A 213 8.07 -10.18 -8.20
C VAL A 213 9.22 -10.44 -9.19
N LEU A 214 8.91 -10.91 -10.40
CA LEU A 214 9.93 -11.13 -11.44
C LEU A 214 10.61 -9.82 -11.86
N ALA A 215 9.86 -8.71 -11.95
CA ALA A 215 10.45 -7.41 -12.25
C ALA A 215 11.40 -6.95 -11.14
N LEU A 216 11.01 -7.08 -9.86
CA LEU A 216 11.89 -6.78 -8.73
C LEU A 216 13.16 -7.62 -8.75
N GLN A 217 13.04 -8.93 -8.96
CA GLN A 217 14.20 -9.84 -9.04
C GLN A 217 15.15 -9.47 -10.19
N LYS A 218 14.61 -9.10 -11.36
CA LYS A 218 15.41 -8.65 -12.51
C LYS A 218 16.27 -7.42 -12.19
N HIS A 219 15.76 -6.54 -11.32
CA HIS A 219 16.45 -5.34 -10.85
C HIS A 219 17.19 -5.55 -9.52
N HIS A 220 17.34 -6.79 -9.07
CA HIS A 220 18.01 -7.16 -7.80
C HIS A 220 17.42 -6.48 -6.56
N ILE A 221 16.15 -6.10 -6.60
CA ILE A 221 15.44 -5.53 -5.46
C ILE A 221 15.01 -6.66 -4.51
N PRO A 222 15.29 -6.56 -3.21
CA PRO A 222 14.86 -7.55 -2.23
C PRO A 222 13.34 -7.71 -2.23
N VAL A 223 12.87 -8.95 -2.34
CA VAL A 223 11.44 -9.28 -2.33
C VAL A 223 11.18 -10.56 -1.55
N GLU A 224 10.18 -10.52 -0.67
CA GLU A 224 9.60 -11.71 -0.06
C GLU A 224 8.22 -11.96 -0.66
N TYR A 225 7.97 -13.19 -1.15
CA TYR A 225 6.72 -13.53 -1.83
C TYR A 225 6.06 -14.76 -1.23
N HIS A 226 4.76 -14.65 -0.92
CA HIS A 226 3.94 -15.74 -0.42
C HIS A 226 2.75 -15.99 -1.36
N LEU A 227 2.76 -17.12 -2.05
CA LEU A 227 1.62 -17.61 -2.81
C LEU A 227 0.90 -18.70 -1.99
N PHE A 228 -0.20 -18.32 -1.34
CA PHE A 228 -1.03 -19.26 -0.60
C PHE A 228 -1.84 -20.15 -1.57
N GLY A 229 -1.88 -21.45 -1.34
CA GLY A 229 -2.39 -22.43 -2.30
C GLY A 229 -3.86 -22.25 -2.70
N SER A 230 -4.68 -21.60 -1.86
CA SER A 230 -6.10 -21.36 -2.19
C SER A 230 -6.64 -20.14 -1.45
N GLY A 231 -7.67 -19.52 -2.00
CA GLY A 231 -8.42 -18.40 -1.42
C GLY A 231 -9.08 -17.55 -2.49
N ILE A 232 -10.10 -16.83 -2.10
CA ILE A 232 -10.78 -15.85 -2.96
C ILE A 232 -10.06 -14.51 -2.90
N HIS A 233 -10.39 -13.62 -3.84
CA HIS A 233 -9.92 -12.23 -3.80
C HIS A 233 -10.43 -11.45 -2.59
N GLY A 234 -9.62 -10.49 -2.11
CA GLY A 234 -10.04 -9.55 -1.09
C GLY A 234 -10.19 -10.18 0.30
N LEU A 235 -9.29 -11.07 0.69
CA LEU A 235 -9.32 -11.72 2.00
C LEU A 235 -9.07 -10.77 3.18
N SER A 236 -8.37 -9.65 2.97
CA SER A 236 -7.98 -8.72 4.04
C SER A 236 -7.18 -9.46 5.14
N LEU A 237 -7.66 -9.53 6.38
CA LEU A 237 -7.02 -10.33 7.44
C LEU A 237 -7.23 -11.84 7.27
N ALA A 238 -8.12 -12.28 6.38
CA ALA A 238 -8.51 -13.68 6.22
C ALA A 238 -9.05 -14.35 7.50
N THR A 239 -9.52 -13.57 8.48
CA THR A 239 -10.05 -13.99 9.77
C THR A 239 -11.49 -13.52 9.98
N HIS A 240 -12.13 -13.95 11.08
CA HIS A 240 -13.48 -13.53 11.43
C HIS A 240 -13.66 -12.00 11.56
N VAL A 241 -12.58 -11.27 11.87
CA VAL A 241 -12.60 -9.80 12.01
C VAL A 241 -13.02 -9.11 10.71
N THR A 242 -12.57 -9.65 9.57
CA THR A 242 -12.85 -9.07 8.25
C THR A 242 -13.73 -9.96 7.37
N GLN A 243 -14.29 -11.02 7.95
CA GLN A 243 -15.24 -11.88 7.26
C GLN A 243 -16.53 -11.13 6.93
N LYS A 244 -17.00 -11.21 5.69
CA LYS A 244 -18.35 -10.75 5.35
C LYS A 244 -19.38 -11.62 6.06
N PRO A 245 -20.42 -11.05 6.70
CA PRO A 245 -21.42 -11.81 7.44
C PRO A 245 -21.95 -13.02 6.68
N GLY A 246 -21.94 -14.20 7.29
CA GLY A 246 -22.41 -15.45 6.72
C GLY A 246 -21.55 -16.04 5.59
N LYS A 247 -20.40 -15.45 5.23
CA LYS A 247 -19.56 -15.89 4.10
C LYS A 247 -18.22 -16.46 4.56
N THR A 248 -18.22 -17.75 4.92
CA THR A 248 -17.01 -18.45 5.43
C THR A 248 -15.86 -18.52 4.43
N LYS A 249 -16.11 -18.31 3.13
CA LYS A 249 -15.05 -18.25 2.10
C LYS A 249 -14.02 -17.13 2.32
N TYR A 250 -14.32 -16.15 3.18
CA TYR A 250 -13.37 -15.12 3.62
C TYR A 250 -12.46 -15.55 4.77
N LEU A 251 -12.66 -16.76 5.32
CA LEU A 251 -11.77 -17.35 6.31
C LEU A 251 -10.73 -18.19 5.60
N ASN A 252 -9.46 -17.93 5.85
CA ASN A 252 -8.36 -18.71 5.29
C ASN A 252 -7.21 -18.77 6.28
N LYS A 253 -7.03 -19.93 6.92
CA LYS A 253 -6.01 -20.14 7.96
C LYS A 253 -4.58 -19.96 7.44
N GLY A 254 -4.30 -20.33 6.19
CA GLY A 254 -2.99 -20.12 5.58
C GLY A 254 -2.74 -18.64 5.34
N ALA A 255 -3.62 -17.98 4.59
CA ALA A 255 -3.47 -16.57 4.26
C ALA A 255 -3.53 -15.66 5.49
N SER A 256 -4.25 -16.03 6.58
CA SER A 256 -4.31 -15.21 7.80
C SER A 256 -2.96 -14.99 8.50
N GLN A 257 -1.94 -15.77 8.13
CA GLN A 257 -0.58 -15.62 8.67
C GLN A 257 0.20 -14.46 8.03
N TRP A 258 -0.31 -13.85 6.97
CA TRP A 258 0.43 -12.82 6.22
C TRP A 258 0.87 -11.63 7.09
N ILE A 259 0.08 -11.23 8.10
CA ILE A 259 0.47 -10.15 9.03
C ILE A 259 1.78 -10.53 9.75
N SER A 260 1.83 -11.72 10.38
CA SER A 260 3.03 -12.16 11.11
C SER A 260 4.23 -12.35 10.17
N LEU A 261 4.01 -12.84 8.95
CA LEU A 261 5.06 -12.96 7.93
C LEU A 261 5.59 -11.57 7.52
N ALA A 262 4.69 -10.62 7.26
CA ALA A 262 5.06 -9.25 6.92
C ALA A 262 5.80 -8.54 8.06
N THR A 263 5.35 -8.70 9.32
CA THR A 263 6.03 -8.13 10.50
C THR A 263 7.44 -8.72 10.67
N ASN A 264 7.59 -10.04 10.53
CA ASN A 264 8.90 -10.69 10.57
C ASN A 264 9.83 -10.15 9.47
N TRP A 265 9.31 -10.01 8.25
CA TRP A 265 10.06 -9.44 7.13
C TRP A 265 10.47 -7.97 7.39
N LEU A 266 9.56 -7.13 7.89
CA LEU A 266 9.86 -5.74 8.26
C LEU A 266 10.95 -5.66 9.33
N THR A 267 11.00 -6.63 10.25
CA THR A 267 12.06 -6.74 11.25
C THR A 267 13.39 -7.14 10.60
N GLN A 268 13.40 -8.09 9.67
CA GLN A 268 14.60 -8.52 8.95
C GLN A 268 15.23 -7.38 8.15
N ILE A 269 14.42 -6.52 7.52
CA ILE A 269 14.90 -5.35 6.77
C ILE A 269 15.08 -4.10 7.65
N GLN A 270 15.01 -4.25 8.99
CA GLN A 270 15.24 -3.20 9.99
C GLN A 270 14.25 -2.02 9.95
N VAL A 271 13.06 -2.20 9.41
CA VAL A 271 11.96 -1.23 9.51
C VAL A 271 11.33 -1.27 10.90
N ILE A 272 11.09 -2.46 11.44
CA ILE A 272 10.71 -2.67 12.84
C ILE A 272 11.97 -3.12 13.59
N HIS A 273 12.32 -2.46 14.68
CA HIS A 273 13.46 -2.87 15.49
C HIS A 273 13.06 -3.97 16.47
N ASN A 274 13.90 -5.01 16.60
CA ASN A 274 13.94 -5.84 17.80
C ASN A 274 14.58 -5.00 18.90
N ASN A 275 13.80 -4.61 19.88
CA ASN A 275 14.31 -4.00 21.12
C ASN A 275 15.03 -5.05 21.98
#